data_984c040aaf181044284fd71811cf4ffe
#
_entry.id   984c040aaf181044284fd71811cf4ffe
#
_cell.length_a   1.000
_cell.length_b   1.000
_cell.length_c   1.000
_cell.angle_alpha   90.00
_cell.angle_beta   90.00
_cell.angle_gamma   90.00
#
_symmetry.space_group_name_H-M   'P 1'
#
loop_
_entity.id
_entity.type
_entity.pdbx_description
1 polymer ?
#
loop_
_entity_poly.entity_id
_entity_poly.type
_entity_poly.pdbx_seq_one_letter_code
_entity_poly.pdbx_strand_id
1 'polypeptide(L)'
;AASNFPGMSGFPGTTLIETTNAAVESGQEDQNAGSSYRYNSATDSYEYSTVSVVCFAAGTMIVVPEGERRVEELEKGDLVVTLDHGVQRLQKSLHRHLNFLKGDDPCHKPIEFKPDALGFGVPSKRLVVSPQHRMLVQNPEGDQVLVPAKALTEREGIRVMKGCRKVSYVHLVFARHEIIKAHGCWSESFYPGTYVTSRFKRREQLDLIVIFPELMRDQPVSPARSFVRVGEVQKIAPRDCILTPDPGGGGHMAMIS
;
A
#
# COMPACT_ATOMS: atom_id res chain seq x y z
N ALA A 1 -20.65 54.67 11.63
CA ALA A 1 -19.44 54.39 10.86
C ALA A 1 -19.41 52.88 10.58
N ALA A 2 -19.78 52.48 9.37
CA ALA A 2 -19.74 51.10 8.92
C ALA A 2 -18.38 50.88 8.22
N SER A 3 -17.57 49.97 8.69
CA SER A 3 -16.36 49.54 8.03
C SER A 3 -16.63 48.36 7.13
N ASN A 4 -16.52 48.57 5.83
CA ASN A 4 -16.50 47.56 4.78
C ASN A 4 -15.29 46.64 4.93
N PHE A 5 -15.53 45.32 5.00
CA PHE A 5 -14.54 44.32 4.68
C PHE A 5 -14.79 43.82 3.25
N PRO A 6 -13.77 43.78 2.37
CA PRO A 6 -13.92 43.23 1.03
C PRO A 6 -14.04 41.72 1.07
N GLY A 7 -14.93 41.20 0.23
CA GLY A 7 -15.30 39.80 0.16
C GLY A 7 -14.13 38.88 -0.20
N MET A 8 -14.03 37.79 0.52
CA MET A 8 -13.33 36.57 0.10
C MET A 8 -14.26 35.78 -0.82
N SER A 9 -14.13 36.03 -2.11
CA SER A 9 -14.66 35.15 -3.15
C SER A 9 -13.55 34.20 -3.60
N GLY A 10 -13.85 32.92 -3.62
CA GLY A 10 -13.09 31.95 -4.39
C GLY A 10 -12.15 31.04 -3.61
N PHE A 11 -12.69 30.05 -2.92
CA PHE A 11 -11.94 28.82 -2.69
C PHE A 11 -11.99 27.96 -3.95
N PRO A 12 -10.87 27.54 -4.53
CA PRO A 12 -10.87 26.61 -5.67
C PRO A 12 -11.10 25.18 -5.15
N GLY A 13 -12.30 24.89 -4.69
CA GLY A 13 -12.67 23.59 -4.15
C GLY A 13 -13.66 22.79 -5.02
N THR A 14 -14.21 23.43 -6.04
CA THR A 14 -15.29 22.86 -6.88
C THR A 14 -14.77 22.10 -8.09
N THR A 15 -13.58 22.39 -8.57
CA THR A 15 -13.05 21.79 -9.81
C THR A 15 -12.63 20.32 -9.65
N LEU A 16 -12.24 19.90 -8.45
CA LEU A 16 -11.86 18.49 -8.17
C LEU A 16 -13.07 17.54 -8.11
N ILE A 17 -14.25 18.05 -7.77
CA ILE A 17 -15.49 17.26 -7.71
C ILE A 17 -16.07 17.09 -9.11
N GLU A 18 -15.96 18.10 -9.97
CA GLU A 18 -16.50 18.05 -11.33
C GLU A 18 -15.67 17.14 -12.26
N THR A 19 -14.33 17.11 -12.09
CA THR A 19 -13.49 16.18 -12.88
C THR A 19 -13.68 14.71 -12.49
N THR A 20 -14.02 14.40 -11.24
CA THR A 20 -14.36 13.03 -10.82
C THR A 20 -15.75 12.61 -11.33
N ASN A 21 -16.70 13.52 -11.40
CA ASN A 21 -18.03 13.22 -11.94
C ASN A 21 -18.01 13.01 -13.45
N ALA A 22 -17.24 13.78 -14.20
CA ALA A 22 -17.12 13.62 -15.65
C ALA A 22 -16.48 12.27 -16.05
N ALA A 23 -15.52 11.78 -15.27
CA ALA A 23 -14.90 10.46 -15.49
C ALA A 23 -15.86 9.30 -15.18
N VAL A 24 -16.79 9.50 -14.24
CA VAL A 24 -17.81 8.52 -13.89
C VAL A 24 -18.91 8.44 -14.95
N GLU A 25 -19.30 9.57 -15.53
CA GLU A 25 -20.33 9.62 -16.58
C GLU A 25 -19.83 9.06 -17.92
N SER A 26 -18.53 9.11 -18.19
CA SER A 26 -17.95 8.63 -19.47
C SER A 26 -17.70 7.12 -19.53
N GLY A 27 -17.87 6.37 -18.43
CA GLY A 27 -17.59 4.93 -18.37
C GLY A 27 -16.14 4.55 -18.65
N GLN A 28 -15.22 5.50 -18.65
CA GLN A 28 -13.81 5.25 -18.80
C GLN A 28 -13.27 4.69 -17.46
N GLU A 29 -13.08 3.37 -17.45
CA GLU A 29 -12.30 2.70 -16.42
C GLU A 29 -10.86 3.22 -16.49
N ASP A 30 -10.42 3.86 -15.40
CA ASP A 30 -8.99 4.12 -15.24
C ASP A 30 -8.28 2.79 -14.97
N GLN A 31 -7.81 2.16 -16.04
CA GLN A 31 -7.16 0.84 -16.01
C GLN A 31 -5.89 0.80 -15.16
N ASN A 32 -5.37 1.96 -14.75
CA ASN A 32 -4.19 2.05 -13.88
C ASN A 32 -4.50 1.95 -12.39
N ALA A 33 -5.75 2.10 -11.96
CA ALA A 33 -6.09 2.21 -10.54
C ALA A 33 -6.73 0.95 -9.94
N GLY A 34 -7.17 -0.01 -10.73
CA GLY A 34 -7.71 -1.30 -10.25
C GLY A 34 -8.92 -1.20 -9.32
N SER A 35 -9.70 -0.11 -9.41
CA SER A 35 -10.89 0.09 -8.59
C SER A 35 -12.10 0.35 -9.48
N SER A 36 -13.09 -0.51 -9.38
CA SER A 36 -14.40 -0.28 -9.96
C SER A 36 -15.32 0.38 -8.92
N TYR A 37 -16.05 1.41 -9.35
CA TYR A 37 -17.17 1.95 -8.60
C TYR A 37 -18.39 1.08 -8.87
N ARG A 38 -19.08 0.65 -7.82
CA ARG A 38 -20.38 0.02 -7.95
C ARG A 38 -21.44 0.97 -7.44
N TYR A 39 -22.34 1.41 -8.31
CA TYR A 39 -23.50 2.19 -7.92
C TYR A 39 -24.49 1.29 -7.17
N ASN A 40 -24.85 1.67 -5.94
CA ASN A 40 -25.89 1.03 -5.16
C ASN A 40 -27.19 1.83 -5.31
N SER A 41 -28.07 1.35 -6.18
CA SER A 41 -29.36 2.00 -6.45
C SER A 41 -30.33 1.98 -5.24
N ALA A 42 -30.12 1.13 -4.25
CA ALA A 42 -30.93 1.06 -3.06
C ALA A 42 -30.60 2.16 -2.04
N THR A 43 -29.39 2.68 -2.08
CA THR A 43 -28.90 3.72 -1.16
C THR A 43 -28.60 5.04 -1.86
N ASP A 44 -28.83 5.11 -3.19
CA ASP A 44 -28.46 6.24 -4.06
C ASP A 44 -27.02 6.70 -3.83
N SER A 45 -26.11 5.73 -3.67
CA SER A 45 -24.72 5.99 -3.38
C SER A 45 -23.82 5.06 -4.15
N TYR A 46 -22.63 5.55 -4.48
CA TYR A 46 -21.58 4.70 -5.02
C TYR A 46 -20.89 3.97 -3.85
N GLU A 47 -21.11 2.66 -3.75
CA GLU A 47 -20.32 1.82 -2.87
C GLU A 47 -18.97 1.60 -3.55
N TYR A 48 -17.94 2.10 -2.89
CA TYR A 48 -16.58 1.86 -3.32
C TYR A 48 -16.28 0.38 -3.15
N SER A 49 -16.20 -0.33 -4.27
CA SER A 49 -15.58 -1.64 -4.29
C SER A 49 -14.14 -1.46 -3.88
N THR A 50 -13.93 -1.68 -2.65
CA THR A 50 -12.75 -1.67 -1.83
C THR A 50 -11.42 -1.80 -2.56
N VAL A 51 -10.68 -0.69 -2.58
CA VAL A 51 -9.38 -0.67 -1.95
C VAL A 51 -8.24 -1.21 -2.77
N SER A 52 -7.68 -0.31 -3.50
CA SER A 52 -6.29 -0.43 -3.90
C SER A 52 -5.37 0.32 -2.91
N VAL A 53 -5.51 0.08 -1.61
CA VAL A 53 -4.67 0.72 -0.60
C VAL A 53 -3.64 -0.28 -0.08
N VAL A 54 -2.41 0.18 0.09
CA VAL A 54 -1.28 -0.60 0.58
C VAL A 54 -1.48 -1.01 2.02
N CYS A 55 -1.71 -2.29 2.30
CA CYS A 55 -2.02 -2.78 3.64
C CYS A 55 -1.35 -4.09 3.97
N PHE A 56 -0.98 -4.25 5.23
CA PHE A 56 -0.72 -5.54 5.85
C PHE A 56 -1.99 -6.11 6.47
N ALA A 57 -2.19 -7.42 6.40
CA ALA A 57 -3.23 -8.06 7.20
C ALA A 57 -2.80 -8.13 8.67
N ALA A 58 -3.78 -8.07 9.58
CA ALA A 58 -3.54 -8.28 11.00
C ALA A 58 -2.82 -9.60 11.27
N GLY A 59 -1.96 -9.62 12.28
CA GLY A 59 -1.06 -10.73 12.59
C GLY A 59 0.29 -10.67 11.87
N THR A 60 0.50 -9.71 10.96
CA THR A 60 1.81 -9.48 10.34
C THR A 60 2.78 -8.91 11.38
N MET A 61 3.95 -9.52 11.50
CA MET A 61 5.01 -9.05 12.41
C MET A 61 5.90 -8.04 11.70
N ILE A 62 6.01 -6.86 12.27
CA ILE A 62 6.83 -5.73 11.79
C ILE A 62 8.06 -5.60 12.69
N VAL A 63 9.23 -5.37 12.09
CA VAL A 63 10.47 -5.19 12.83
C VAL A 63 10.50 -3.82 13.51
N VAL A 64 10.69 -3.85 14.82
CA VAL A 64 10.87 -2.69 15.70
C VAL A 64 12.23 -2.81 16.40
N PRO A 65 12.77 -1.75 17.03
CA PRO A 65 14.09 -1.81 17.67
C PRO A 65 14.21 -2.94 18.72
N GLU A 66 13.13 -3.28 19.38
CA GLU A 66 13.09 -4.30 20.45
C GLU A 66 12.77 -5.72 19.94
N GLY A 67 12.67 -5.91 18.61
CA GLY A 67 12.35 -7.20 17.97
C GLY A 67 11.24 -7.12 16.95
N GLU A 68 10.19 -7.91 17.09
CA GLU A 68 9.03 -7.90 16.19
C GLU A 68 7.74 -7.60 16.99
N ARG A 69 6.85 -6.80 16.40
CA ARG A 69 5.53 -6.49 16.96
C ARG A 69 4.45 -6.70 15.89
N ARG A 70 3.25 -7.10 16.32
CA ARG A 70 2.11 -7.24 15.41
C ARG A 70 1.72 -5.88 14.83
N VAL A 71 1.42 -5.85 13.54
CA VAL A 71 1.08 -4.62 12.83
C VAL A 71 -0.13 -3.89 13.41
N GLU A 72 -1.12 -4.64 13.90
CA GLU A 72 -2.32 -4.09 14.55
C GLU A 72 -2.09 -3.50 15.94
N GLU A 73 -0.95 -3.79 16.56
CA GLU A 73 -0.56 -3.27 17.88
C GLU A 73 0.31 -2.01 17.78
N LEU A 74 0.69 -1.63 16.55
CA LEU A 74 1.50 -0.45 16.31
C LEU A 74 0.63 0.82 16.31
N GLU A 75 1.03 1.79 17.13
CA GLU A 75 0.33 3.05 17.31
C GLU A 75 1.19 4.24 16.89
N LYS A 76 0.55 5.41 16.79
CA LYS A 76 1.26 6.67 16.54
C LYS A 76 2.32 6.90 17.62
N GLY A 77 3.55 7.13 17.20
CA GLY A 77 4.69 7.38 18.06
C GLY A 77 5.62 6.19 18.22
N ASP A 78 5.18 4.98 17.92
CA ASP A 78 6.02 3.79 17.93
C ASP A 78 7.18 3.90 16.95
N LEU A 79 8.28 3.22 17.28
CA LEU A 79 9.49 3.18 16.48
C LEU A 79 9.49 1.92 15.61
N VAL A 80 9.78 2.08 14.32
CA VAL A 80 9.85 0.98 13.35
C VAL A 80 11.18 1.05 12.60
N VAL A 81 11.77 -0.10 12.34
CA VAL A 81 13.02 -0.20 11.57
C VAL A 81 12.70 -0.07 10.08
N THR A 82 13.35 0.88 9.42
CA THR A 82 13.23 1.12 7.97
C THR A 82 14.55 0.81 7.27
N LEU A 83 14.47 0.51 5.99
CA LEU A 83 15.65 0.12 5.19
C LEU A 83 16.64 1.29 5.01
N ASP A 84 16.11 2.46 4.65
CA ASP A 84 16.95 3.57 4.17
C ASP A 84 17.29 4.61 5.26
N HIS A 85 16.39 4.75 6.27
CA HIS A 85 16.50 5.82 7.25
C HIS A 85 16.63 5.31 8.70
N GLY A 86 16.99 4.03 8.88
CA GLY A 86 17.10 3.41 10.21
C GLY A 86 15.76 3.40 10.94
N VAL A 87 15.77 3.73 12.23
CA VAL A 87 14.56 3.72 13.05
C VAL A 87 13.74 4.97 12.80
N GLN A 88 12.50 4.83 12.38
CA GLN A 88 11.58 5.93 12.10
C GLN A 88 10.34 5.87 13.00
N ARG A 89 9.81 7.05 13.33
CA ARG A 89 8.61 7.18 14.17
C ARG A 89 7.35 7.08 13.32
N LEU A 90 6.45 6.17 13.71
CA LEU A 90 5.14 6.02 13.09
C LEU A 90 4.28 7.27 13.34
N GLN A 91 3.78 7.88 12.28
CA GLN A 91 2.94 9.08 12.34
C GLN A 91 1.48 8.71 12.55
N LYS A 92 1.04 7.59 11.96
CA LYS A 92 -0.32 7.10 12.08
C LYS A 92 -0.42 5.62 11.73
N SER A 93 -1.30 4.91 12.44
CA SER A 93 -1.78 3.58 12.08
C SER A 93 -3.25 3.68 11.68
N LEU A 94 -3.60 3.18 10.49
CA LEU A 94 -4.96 3.24 9.95
C LEU A 94 -5.50 1.84 9.78
N HIS A 95 -6.62 1.54 10.41
CA HIS A 95 -7.24 0.23 10.43
C HIS A 95 -8.45 0.16 9.51
N ARG A 96 -8.59 -0.94 8.76
CA ARG A 96 -9.70 -1.23 7.87
C ARG A 96 -10.18 -2.66 8.05
N HIS A 97 -11.47 -2.84 8.20
CA HIS A 97 -12.10 -4.16 8.24
C HIS A 97 -12.92 -4.33 6.96
N LEU A 98 -12.58 -5.34 6.19
CA LEU A 98 -13.26 -5.64 4.93
C LEU A 98 -14.02 -6.96 5.03
N ASN A 99 -15.25 -6.93 4.52
CA ASN A 99 -16.07 -8.11 4.33
C ASN A 99 -16.27 -8.30 2.83
N PHE A 100 -15.95 -9.48 2.33
CA PHE A 100 -16.13 -9.84 0.94
C PHE A 100 -17.40 -10.68 0.78
N LEU A 101 -18.28 -10.28 -0.11
CA LEU A 101 -19.49 -11.01 -0.44
C LEU A 101 -19.20 -12.17 -1.39
N LYS A 102 -20.16 -13.09 -1.49
CA LYS A 102 -20.10 -14.17 -2.48
C LYS A 102 -20.24 -13.55 -3.88
N GLY A 103 -19.26 -13.77 -4.74
CA GLY A 103 -19.24 -13.20 -6.10
C GLY A 103 -18.41 -11.92 -6.23
N ASP A 104 -17.83 -11.40 -5.15
CA ASP A 104 -16.86 -10.30 -5.27
C ASP A 104 -15.66 -10.70 -6.11
N ASP A 105 -15.18 -9.76 -6.92
CA ASP A 105 -14.05 -9.96 -7.82
C ASP A 105 -12.82 -10.47 -7.06
N PRO A 106 -12.25 -11.62 -7.48
CA PRO A 106 -11.03 -12.15 -6.89
C PRO A 106 -9.85 -11.17 -6.91
N CYS A 107 -9.81 -10.21 -7.84
CA CYS A 107 -8.73 -9.23 -7.93
C CYS A 107 -8.63 -8.29 -6.72
N HIS A 108 -9.70 -8.20 -5.91
CA HIS A 108 -9.72 -7.43 -4.66
C HIS A 108 -9.38 -8.26 -3.42
N LYS A 109 -9.30 -9.58 -3.55
CA LYS A 109 -9.00 -10.48 -2.43
C LYS A 109 -7.53 -10.37 -2.01
N PRO A 110 -7.23 -10.61 -0.72
CA PRO A 110 -5.85 -10.60 -0.23
C PRO A 110 -4.92 -11.51 -1.02
N ILE A 111 -3.66 -11.14 -1.07
CA ILE A 111 -2.57 -11.98 -1.60
C ILE A 111 -1.86 -12.62 -0.42
N GLU A 112 -1.71 -13.94 -0.51
CA GLU A 112 -0.97 -14.74 0.45
C GLU A 112 0.38 -15.14 -0.12
N PHE A 113 1.41 -14.94 0.67
CA PHE A 113 2.77 -15.43 0.46
C PHE A 113 3.03 -16.54 1.48
N LYS A 114 3.31 -17.74 1.02
CA LYS A 114 3.78 -18.83 1.89
C LYS A 114 5.23 -18.55 2.33
N PRO A 115 5.72 -19.17 3.41
CA PRO A 115 7.15 -19.17 3.71
C PRO A 115 7.97 -19.55 2.47
N ASP A 116 9.12 -18.92 2.31
CA ASP A 116 10.07 -19.14 1.20
C ASP A 116 9.56 -18.77 -0.21
N ALA A 117 8.35 -18.22 -0.35
CA ALA A 117 7.74 -17.91 -1.66
C ALA A 117 8.52 -16.85 -2.46
N LEU A 118 9.34 -16.06 -1.81
CA LEU A 118 10.17 -15.02 -2.42
C LEU A 118 11.67 -15.35 -2.37
N GLY A 119 12.04 -16.53 -1.91
CA GLY A 119 13.41 -17.00 -1.74
C GLY A 119 13.60 -17.62 -0.36
N PHE A 120 14.73 -18.29 -0.14
CA PHE A 120 15.01 -19.01 1.10
C PHE A 120 14.88 -18.10 2.34
N GLY A 121 14.02 -18.46 3.28
CA GLY A 121 13.72 -17.70 4.49
C GLY A 121 12.83 -16.48 4.27
N VAL A 122 12.30 -16.24 3.05
CA VAL A 122 11.55 -15.02 2.73
C VAL A 122 10.23 -15.32 2.00
N PRO A 123 9.08 -14.97 2.59
CA PRO A 123 8.93 -14.58 3.98
C PRO A 123 9.28 -15.72 4.95
N SER A 124 9.70 -15.39 6.15
CA SER A 124 9.98 -16.40 7.20
C SER A 124 8.72 -17.06 7.76
N LYS A 125 7.59 -16.40 7.61
CA LYS A 125 6.23 -16.84 8.00
C LYS A 125 5.24 -16.44 6.94
N ARG A 126 4.05 -17.05 6.96
CA ARG A 126 2.94 -16.68 6.08
C ARG A 126 2.66 -15.18 6.16
N LEU A 127 2.77 -14.48 5.04
CA LEU A 127 2.47 -13.05 4.91
C LEU A 127 1.21 -12.85 4.09
N VAL A 128 0.30 -11.98 4.56
CA VAL A 128 -0.92 -11.62 3.83
C VAL A 128 -0.99 -10.10 3.69
N VAL A 129 -1.16 -9.66 2.45
CA VAL A 129 -1.20 -8.23 2.12
C VAL A 129 -2.35 -7.92 1.16
N SER A 130 -2.66 -6.65 0.98
CA SER A 130 -3.59 -6.22 -0.06
C SER A 130 -3.00 -6.42 -1.46
N PRO A 131 -3.82 -6.54 -2.51
CA PRO A 131 -3.35 -6.83 -3.87
C PRO A 131 -2.34 -5.82 -4.42
N GLN A 132 -2.48 -4.56 -4.05
CA GLN A 132 -1.61 -3.48 -4.51
C GLN A 132 -0.43 -3.19 -3.58
N HIS A 133 -0.32 -3.89 -2.45
CA HIS A 133 0.84 -3.76 -1.57
C HIS A 133 2.10 -4.17 -2.32
N ARG A 134 3.12 -3.32 -2.30
CA ARG A 134 4.33 -3.55 -3.09
C ARG A 134 5.43 -4.14 -2.26
N MET A 135 5.98 -5.21 -2.79
CA MET A 135 7.15 -5.89 -2.26
C MET A 135 8.40 -5.30 -2.88
N LEU A 136 9.46 -5.12 -2.09
CA LEU A 136 10.75 -4.72 -2.61
C LEU A 136 11.41 -5.92 -3.26
N VAL A 137 11.73 -5.81 -4.54
CA VAL A 137 12.44 -6.83 -5.31
C VAL A 137 13.58 -6.20 -6.10
N GLN A 138 14.53 -7.02 -6.53
CA GLN A 138 15.56 -6.61 -7.46
C GLN A 138 15.14 -7.01 -8.87
N ASN A 139 15.21 -6.07 -9.82
CA ASN A 139 14.95 -6.36 -11.22
C ASN A 139 16.17 -7.05 -11.88
N PRO A 140 16.07 -7.55 -13.12
CA PRO A 140 17.19 -8.18 -13.81
C PRO A 140 18.42 -7.28 -13.98
N GLU A 141 18.21 -5.97 -14.01
CA GLU A 141 19.26 -4.95 -14.12
C GLU A 141 19.99 -4.70 -12.79
N GLY A 142 19.49 -5.29 -11.70
CA GLY A 142 20.05 -5.15 -10.36
C GLY A 142 19.48 -3.99 -9.53
N ASP A 143 18.50 -3.25 -10.07
CA ASP A 143 17.86 -2.15 -9.36
C ASP A 143 16.80 -2.64 -8.36
N GLN A 144 16.71 -1.97 -7.24
CA GLN A 144 15.64 -2.18 -6.28
C GLN A 144 14.37 -1.48 -6.74
N VAL A 145 13.28 -2.24 -6.91
CA VAL A 145 11.98 -1.75 -7.37
C VAL A 145 10.83 -2.25 -6.51
N LEU A 146 9.72 -1.54 -6.54
CA LEU A 146 8.50 -1.90 -5.80
C LEU A 146 7.49 -2.53 -6.76
N VAL A 147 7.18 -3.82 -6.53
CA VAL A 147 6.29 -4.63 -7.35
C VAL A 147 5.00 -4.97 -6.60
N PRO A 148 3.81 -4.71 -7.17
CA PRO A 148 2.55 -5.06 -6.53
C PRO A 148 2.41 -6.57 -6.28
N ALA A 149 1.94 -6.95 -5.09
CA ALA A 149 1.78 -8.36 -4.69
C ALA A 149 0.96 -9.18 -5.70
N LYS A 150 -0.08 -8.57 -6.29
CA LYS A 150 -0.90 -9.24 -7.32
C LYS A 150 -0.11 -9.62 -8.57
N ALA A 151 0.96 -8.91 -8.89
CA ALA A 151 1.81 -9.21 -10.04
C ALA A 151 2.75 -10.40 -9.82
N LEU A 152 2.90 -10.81 -8.56
CA LEU A 152 3.76 -11.92 -8.15
C LEU A 152 3.00 -13.26 -8.01
N THR A 153 1.69 -13.28 -8.29
CA THR A 153 0.84 -14.47 -8.08
C THR A 153 1.12 -15.63 -9.03
N GLU A 154 1.93 -15.43 -10.06
CA GLU A 154 2.41 -16.51 -10.94
C GLU A 154 3.59 -17.29 -10.33
N ARG A 155 4.17 -16.77 -9.24
CA ARG A 155 5.24 -17.49 -8.51
C ARG A 155 4.61 -18.57 -7.63
N GLU A 156 5.32 -19.69 -7.51
CA GLU A 156 4.96 -20.73 -6.56
C GLU A 156 4.93 -20.18 -5.13
N GLY A 157 3.92 -20.57 -4.36
CA GLY A 157 3.75 -20.10 -2.98
C GLY A 157 3.06 -18.74 -2.84
N ILE A 158 2.74 -18.03 -3.93
CA ILE A 158 2.03 -16.75 -3.90
C ILE A 158 0.66 -16.92 -4.57
N ARG A 159 -0.43 -16.55 -3.88
CA ARG A 159 -1.77 -16.75 -4.42
C ARG A 159 -2.79 -15.73 -3.96
N VAL A 160 -3.81 -15.54 -4.77
CA VAL A 160 -5.03 -14.82 -4.37
C VAL A 160 -5.83 -15.69 -3.40
N MET A 161 -6.22 -15.14 -2.25
CA MET A 161 -7.07 -15.81 -1.27
C MET A 161 -8.56 -15.76 -1.68
N LYS A 162 -8.91 -16.43 -2.78
CA LYS A 162 -10.27 -16.40 -3.38
C LYS A 162 -11.39 -16.70 -2.37
N GLY A 163 -11.15 -17.58 -1.40
CA GLY A 163 -12.08 -17.95 -0.34
C GLY A 163 -12.15 -16.98 0.85
N CYS A 164 -11.36 -15.92 0.87
CA CYS A 164 -11.36 -14.96 1.97
C CYS A 164 -12.70 -14.23 2.05
N ARG A 165 -13.32 -14.27 3.24
CA ARG A 165 -14.59 -13.57 3.52
C ARG A 165 -14.40 -12.31 4.35
N LYS A 166 -13.35 -12.27 5.18
CA LYS A 166 -13.06 -11.14 6.06
C LYS A 166 -11.56 -10.94 6.16
N VAL A 167 -11.13 -9.70 6.21
CA VAL A 167 -9.75 -9.34 6.49
C VAL A 167 -9.70 -8.04 7.27
N SER A 168 -8.80 -7.95 8.26
CA SER A 168 -8.45 -6.72 8.94
C SER A 168 -7.12 -6.25 8.39
N TYR A 169 -7.09 -5.04 7.85
CA TYR A 169 -5.93 -4.42 7.25
C TYR A 169 -5.44 -3.25 8.08
N VAL A 170 -4.12 -3.05 8.07
CA VAL A 170 -3.44 -1.95 8.74
C VAL A 170 -2.51 -1.25 7.75
N HIS A 171 -2.56 0.09 7.76
CA HIS A 171 -1.63 0.95 7.03
C HIS A 171 -0.70 1.64 8.02
N LEU A 172 0.59 1.55 7.79
CA LEU A 172 1.60 2.25 8.59
C LEU A 172 2.05 3.50 7.84
N VAL A 173 1.77 4.66 8.42
CA VAL A 173 2.04 5.99 7.83
C VAL A 173 3.23 6.62 8.53
N PHE A 174 4.27 6.94 7.78
CA PHE A 174 5.46 7.66 8.24
C PHE A 174 5.49 9.08 7.67
N ALA A 175 6.45 9.90 8.07
CA ALA A 175 6.63 11.25 7.54
C ALA A 175 7.04 11.27 6.04
N ARG A 176 7.44 10.12 5.51
CA ARG A 176 7.75 9.87 4.09
C ARG A 176 7.42 8.44 3.73
N HIS A 177 7.50 8.11 2.45
CA HIS A 177 7.36 6.72 2.00
C HIS A 177 8.60 5.92 2.42
N GLU A 178 8.42 4.91 3.27
CA GLU A 178 9.49 4.08 3.81
C GLU A 178 9.39 2.64 3.31
N ILE A 179 10.52 1.93 3.34
CA ILE A 179 10.58 0.49 3.17
C ILE A 179 10.75 -0.14 4.56
N ILE A 180 9.84 -1.03 4.94
CA ILE A 180 9.79 -1.65 6.26
C ILE A 180 9.84 -3.17 6.14
N LYS A 181 10.31 -3.84 7.19
CA LYS A 181 10.49 -5.30 7.20
C LYS A 181 9.32 -5.99 7.88
N ALA A 182 8.66 -6.90 7.15
CA ALA A 182 7.49 -7.66 7.59
C ALA A 182 7.72 -9.15 7.32
N HIS A 183 7.67 -9.99 8.37
CA HIS A 183 7.97 -11.43 8.26
C HIS A 183 9.25 -11.74 7.47
N GLY A 184 10.31 -10.94 7.65
CA GLY A 184 11.55 -11.07 6.90
C GLY A 184 11.57 -10.46 5.50
N CYS A 185 10.44 -10.04 4.95
CA CYS A 185 10.33 -9.35 3.66
C CYS A 185 10.47 -7.84 3.82
N TRP A 186 11.16 -7.20 2.90
CA TRP A 186 11.10 -5.75 2.72
C TRP A 186 9.90 -5.38 1.82
N SER A 187 9.11 -4.42 2.26
CA SER A 187 7.93 -3.95 1.51
C SER A 187 7.61 -2.50 1.85
N GLU A 188 6.75 -1.90 1.06
CA GLU A 188 6.41 -0.49 1.24
C GLU A 188 5.58 -0.21 2.50
N SER A 189 5.78 0.96 3.09
CA SER A 189 4.83 1.61 3.99
C SER A 189 3.70 2.27 3.21
N PHE A 190 2.82 3.00 3.87
CA PHE A 190 1.78 3.75 3.19
C PHE A 190 2.37 4.82 2.26
N TYR A 191 1.98 4.80 0.97
CA TYR A 191 2.30 5.81 -0.02
C TYR A 191 1.06 6.67 -0.30
N PRO A 192 1.12 7.99 -0.05
CA PRO A 192 -0.01 8.90 -0.21
C PRO A 192 -0.12 9.41 -1.65
N GLY A 193 -0.43 8.54 -2.61
CA GLY A 193 -0.79 8.99 -3.95
C GLY A 193 -2.09 9.79 -3.95
N THR A 194 -2.25 10.75 -4.85
CA THR A 194 -3.44 11.64 -4.93
C THR A 194 -4.73 10.84 -4.99
N TYR A 195 -4.75 9.78 -5.78
CA TYR A 195 -5.89 8.88 -5.91
C TYR A 195 -6.18 8.10 -4.62
N VAL A 196 -5.15 7.66 -3.91
CA VAL A 196 -5.29 6.88 -2.67
C VAL A 196 -5.89 7.74 -1.56
N THR A 197 -5.45 8.99 -1.44
CA THR A 197 -5.93 9.91 -0.40
C THR A 197 -7.41 10.23 -0.53
N SER A 198 -7.95 10.31 -1.74
CA SER A 198 -9.37 10.54 -1.99
C SER A 198 -10.30 9.43 -1.44
N ARG A 199 -9.74 8.24 -1.15
CA ARG A 199 -10.48 7.07 -0.62
C ARG A 199 -10.63 7.05 0.90
N PHE A 200 -9.99 7.96 1.59
CA PHE A 200 -10.09 8.08 3.04
C PHE A 200 -11.23 8.99 3.45
N LYS A 201 -11.74 8.78 4.67
CA LYS A 201 -12.72 9.71 5.26
C LYS A 201 -12.09 11.10 5.38
N ARG A 202 -12.90 12.16 5.26
CA ARG A 202 -12.42 13.55 5.30
C ARG A 202 -11.46 13.84 6.46
N ARG A 203 -11.74 13.32 7.66
CA ARG A 203 -10.85 13.48 8.82
C ARG A 203 -9.48 12.84 8.59
N GLU A 204 -9.47 11.63 8.05
CA GLU A 204 -8.22 10.92 7.73
C GLU A 204 -7.44 11.62 6.63
N GLN A 205 -8.13 12.18 5.63
CA GLN A 205 -7.52 13.00 4.58
C GLN A 205 -6.81 14.22 5.18
N LEU A 206 -7.46 14.92 6.10
CA LEU A 206 -6.85 16.06 6.79
C LEU A 206 -5.61 15.66 7.60
N ASP A 207 -5.67 14.52 8.30
CA ASP A 207 -4.52 13.98 9.02
C ASP A 207 -3.35 13.65 8.07
N LEU A 208 -3.67 13.07 6.89
CA LEU A 208 -2.66 12.76 5.87
C LEU A 208 -2.03 14.03 5.26
N ILE A 209 -2.83 15.08 5.06
CA ILE A 209 -2.34 16.38 4.58
C ILE A 209 -1.37 17.01 5.59
N VAL A 210 -1.63 16.85 6.89
CA VAL A 210 -0.71 17.34 7.93
C VAL A 210 0.62 16.59 7.90
N ILE A 211 0.58 15.27 7.62
CA ILE A 211 1.80 14.43 7.52
C ILE A 211 2.54 14.70 6.20
N PHE A 212 1.80 14.89 5.12
CA PHE A 212 2.32 15.10 3.76
C PHE A 212 1.81 16.44 3.20
N PRO A 213 2.46 17.56 3.54
CA PRO A 213 2.03 18.89 3.06
C PRO A 213 2.06 19.05 1.54
N GLU A 214 2.81 18.21 0.83
CA GLU A 214 2.88 18.13 -0.62
C GLU A 214 1.50 17.90 -1.24
N LEU A 215 0.64 17.14 -0.56
CA LEU A 215 -0.73 16.84 -1.01
C LEU A 215 -1.60 18.10 -1.12
N MET A 216 -1.34 19.14 -0.30
CA MET A 216 -2.05 20.43 -0.41
C MET A 216 -1.68 21.20 -1.68
N ARG A 217 -0.47 20.97 -2.20
CA ARG A 217 0.08 21.67 -3.35
C ARG A 217 -0.06 20.89 -4.64
N ASP A 218 -0.80 19.79 -4.60
CA ASP A 218 -0.93 18.80 -5.70
C ASP A 218 0.45 18.34 -6.23
N GLN A 219 1.42 18.27 -5.32
CA GLN A 219 2.77 17.80 -5.63
C GLN A 219 2.88 16.32 -5.31
N PRO A 220 3.53 15.54 -6.18
CA PRO A 220 3.75 14.12 -5.90
C PRO A 220 4.70 13.95 -4.72
N VAL A 221 4.33 13.08 -3.78
CA VAL A 221 5.27 12.60 -2.75
C VAL A 221 6.28 11.67 -3.42
N SER A 222 7.55 11.83 -3.09
CA SER A 222 8.61 11.00 -3.65
C SER A 222 8.48 9.55 -3.13
N PRO A 223 8.41 8.55 -4.02
CA PRO A 223 8.43 7.15 -3.60
C PRO A 223 9.83 6.73 -3.15
N ALA A 224 9.93 5.78 -2.21
CA ALA A 224 11.21 5.24 -1.75
C ALA A 224 11.97 4.50 -2.85
N ARG A 225 11.27 3.88 -3.77
CA ARG A 225 11.79 3.21 -4.97
C ARG A 225 10.83 3.39 -6.14
N SER A 226 11.33 3.18 -7.35
CA SER A 226 10.52 3.16 -8.56
C SER A 226 9.43 2.09 -8.49
N PHE A 227 8.24 2.42 -8.97
CA PHE A 227 7.12 1.49 -9.06
C PHE A 227 7.15 0.77 -10.41
N VAL A 228 7.00 -0.55 -10.37
CA VAL A 228 6.83 -1.37 -11.58
C VAL A 228 5.33 -1.62 -11.80
N ARG A 229 4.85 -1.41 -13.01
CA ARG A 229 3.46 -1.68 -13.37
C ARG A 229 3.23 -3.19 -13.53
N VAL A 230 2.02 -3.67 -13.19
CA VAL A 230 1.67 -5.10 -13.29
C VAL A 230 2.00 -5.68 -14.68
N GLY A 231 1.65 -4.99 -15.75
CA GLY A 231 1.93 -5.45 -17.13
C GLY A 231 3.41 -5.47 -17.49
N GLU A 232 4.26 -4.74 -16.79
CA GLU A 232 5.72 -4.77 -16.95
C GLU A 232 6.31 -5.98 -16.21
N VAL A 233 5.80 -6.27 -15.00
CA VAL A 233 6.21 -7.45 -14.22
C VAL A 233 5.91 -8.75 -14.95
N GLN A 234 4.77 -8.83 -15.64
CA GLN A 234 4.40 -10.00 -16.45
C GLN A 234 5.37 -10.25 -17.62
N LYS A 235 6.13 -9.24 -18.06
CA LYS A 235 7.19 -9.39 -19.07
C LYS A 235 8.52 -9.87 -18.47
N ILE A 236 8.70 -9.71 -17.15
CA ILE A 236 9.83 -10.20 -16.40
C ILE A 236 9.45 -11.59 -15.89
N ALA A 237 10.20 -12.63 -16.22
CA ALA A 237 9.91 -13.96 -15.70
C ALA A 237 9.89 -13.91 -14.17
N PRO A 238 8.90 -14.53 -13.49
CA PRO A 238 8.76 -14.46 -12.03
C PRO A 238 10.04 -14.83 -11.26
N ARG A 239 10.84 -15.74 -11.81
CA ARG A 239 12.15 -16.16 -11.28
C ARG A 239 13.22 -15.06 -11.31
N ASP A 240 13.07 -14.06 -12.15
CA ASP A 240 14.05 -12.98 -12.32
C ASP A 240 13.82 -11.81 -11.33
N CYS A 241 12.70 -11.83 -10.59
CA CYS A 241 12.47 -10.95 -9.45
C CYS A 241 13.16 -11.53 -8.21
N ILE A 242 14.43 -11.22 -8.03
CA ILE A 242 15.21 -11.66 -6.87
C ILE A 242 14.97 -10.69 -5.72
N LEU A 243 14.79 -11.21 -4.51
CA LEU A 243 14.77 -10.37 -3.33
C LEU A 243 16.12 -9.77 -3.06
N THR A 244 16.11 -8.52 -2.61
CA THR A 244 17.33 -7.90 -2.12
C THR A 244 17.83 -8.65 -0.89
N PRO A 245 19.11 -9.07 -0.86
CA PRO A 245 19.72 -9.54 0.37
C PRO A 245 19.54 -8.51 1.48
N ASP A 246 19.42 -8.96 2.72
CA ASP A 246 19.36 -8.07 3.87
C ASP A 246 20.69 -7.27 3.95
N PRO A 247 20.69 -5.95 3.75
CA PRO A 247 21.92 -5.17 3.79
C PRO A 247 22.59 -5.15 5.17
N GLY A 248 21.90 -5.65 6.22
CA GLY A 248 22.42 -5.79 7.58
C GLY A 248 22.82 -7.22 7.99
N GLY A 249 22.57 -8.20 7.13
CA GLY A 249 22.96 -9.60 7.39
C GLY A 249 24.43 -9.82 7.05
N GLY A 250 25.33 -9.54 7.98
CA GLY A 250 26.72 -9.91 7.90
C GLY A 250 26.82 -11.43 7.66
N GLY A 251 27.34 -11.80 6.47
CA GLY A 251 27.41 -13.16 6.02
C GLY A 251 28.07 -14.10 7.01
N HIS A 252 27.32 -15.08 7.46
CA HIS A 252 27.90 -16.38 7.80
C HIS A 252 27.75 -17.26 6.58
N MET A 253 28.74 -17.18 5.72
CA MET A 253 28.98 -18.12 4.67
C MET A 253 29.39 -19.44 5.35
N ALA A 254 28.42 -20.31 5.62
CA ALA A 254 28.70 -21.68 5.98
C ALA A 254 29.29 -22.34 4.74
N MET A 255 30.62 -22.49 4.73
CA MET A 255 31.27 -23.43 3.86
C MET A 255 30.74 -24.83 4.15
N ILE A 256 30.03 -25.40 3.18
CA ILE A 256 29.75 -26.82 3.17
C ILE A 256 31.01 -27.45 2.56
N SER A 257 31.80 -28.09 3.42
CA SER A 257 32.85 -29.04 3.04
C SER A 257 32.22 -30.36 2.63
#